data_db2f8b4ed9377989bc818dfe7c963ee9
#
_entry.id   db2f8b4ed9377989bc818dfe7c963ee9
#
_cell.length_a   1.000
_cell.length_b   1.000
_cell.length_c   1.000
_cell.angle_alpha   90.00
_cell.angle_beta   90.00
_cell.angle_gamma   90.00
#
_symmetry.space_group_name_H-M   'P 1'
#
loop_
_entity.id
_entity.type
_entity.pdbx_description
1 polymer ?
#
loop_
_entity_poly.entity_id
_entity_poly.type
_entity_poly.pdbx_seq_one_letter_code
_entity_poly.pdbx_strand_id
1 'polypeptide(L)'
;MPRPVLDESHIHPAVRERVASYQQEIVKEVQSAMADHAVVVVGMRQNPFCRKARKALDAAGVAHSYLEYGGYLSEWRRRNALKMWTGWPTMPMVFVKGALVGGADDLGRLIDSGELKRLLA
;
A
#
# COMPACT_ATOMS: atom_id res chain seq x y z
N MET A 1 -19.33 -0.86 4.53
CA MET A 1 -19.87 0.19 3.66
C MET A 1 -18.80 0.69 2.70
N PRO A 2 -19.05 0.71 1.39
CA PRO A 2 -18.05 1.21 0.45
C PRO A 2 -17.81 2.71 0.64
N ARG A 3 -16.55 3.12 0.48
CA ARG A 3 -16.22 4.54 0.54
C ARG A 3 -16.72 5.29 -0.69
N PRO A 4 -16.98 6.59 -0.58
CA PRO A 4 -17.32 7.39 -1.75
C PRO A 4 -16.12 7.43 -2.72
N VAL A 5 -16.39 7.14 -3.98
CA VAL A 5 -15.46 7.31 -5.09
C VAL A 5 -16.25 8.00 -6.18
N LEU A 6 -15.66 9.06 -6.76
CA LEU A 6 -16.34 9.74 -7.87
C LEU A 6 -16.51 8.79 -9.03
N ASP A 7 -17.76 8.59 -9.46
CA ASP A 7 -18.06 7.69 -10.57
C ASP A 7 -17.41 8.17 -11.87
N GLU A 8 -16.90 7.25 -12.66
CA GLU A 8 -16.27 7.54 -13.95
C GLU A 8 -17.16 8.39 -14.85
N SER A 9 -18.47 8.16 -14.80
CA SER A 9 -19.43 8.94 -15.59
C SER A 9 -19.49 10.42 -15.21
N HIS A 10 -19.00 10.78 -14.02
CA HIS A 10 -18.93 12.17 -13.55
C HIS A 10 -17.59 12.83 -13.82
N ILE A 11 -16.67 12.12 -14.48
CA ILE A 11 -15.40 12.67 -14.91
C ILE A 11 -15.54 13.06 -16.37
N HIS A 12 -15.32 14.34 -16.69
CA HIS A 12 -15.47 14.83 -18.05
C HIS A 12 -14.53 14.08 -19.01
N PRO A 13 -15.00 13.69 -20.21
CA PRO A 13 -14.18 12.92 -21.17
C PRO A 13 -12.82 13.53 -21.46
N ALA A 14 -12.72 14.86 -21.46
CA ALA A 14 -11.47 15.55 -21.73
C ALA A 14 -10.34 15.25 -20.73
N VAL A 15 -10.68 14.79 -19.53
CA VAL A 15 -9.69 14.52 -18.48
C VAL A 15 -9.67 13.06 -18.03
N ARG A 16 -10.57 12.22 -18.51
CA ARG A 16 -10.65 10.81 -18.10
C ARG A 16 -9.35 10.06 -18.29
N GLU A 17 -8.71 10.24 -19.43
CA GLU A 17 -7.46 9.54 -19.73
C GLU A 17 -6.35 9.99 -18.80
N ARG A 18 -6.26 11.29 -18.50
CA ARG A 18 -5.27 11.80 -17.55
C ARG A 18 -5.48 11.27 -16.13
N VAL A 19 -6.74 11.16 -15.73
CA VAL A 19 -7.07 10.56 -14.43
C VAL A 19 -6.68 9.09 -14.41
N ALA A 20 -7.03 8.34 -15.44
CA ALA A 20 -6.76 6.91 -15.53
C ALA A 20 -5.25 6.60 -15.61
N SER A 21 -4.48 7.47 -16.27
CA SER A 21 -3.06 7.22 -16.51
C SER A 21 -2.12 7.91 -15.51
N TYR A 22 -2.66 8.70 -14.57
CA TYR A 22 -1.82 9.44 -13.64
C TYR A 22 -0.94 8.50 -12.82
N GLN A 23 0.38 8.60 -13.03
CA GLN A 23 1.38 7.77 -12.35
C GLN A 23 1.03 6.28 -12.34
N GLN A 24 0.39 5.79 -13.40
CA GLN A 24 -0.08 4.39 -13.44
C GLN A 24 1.05 3.37 -13.32
N GLU A 25 2.28 3.74 -13.65
CA GLU A 25 3.41 2.82 -13.56
C GLU A 25 3.70 2.37 -12.13
N ILE A 26 3.57 3.28 -11.15
CA ILE A 26 3.79 2.90 -9.76
C ILE A 26 2.69 1.95 -9.27
N VAL A 27 1.45 2.16 -9.70
CA VAL A 27 0.35 1.26 -9.36
C VAL A 27 0.62 -0.13 -9.92
N LYS A 28 1.04 -0.21 -11.18
CA LYS A 28 1.40 -1.49 -11.82
C LYS A 28 2.56 -2.18 -11.11
N GLU A 29 3.55 -1.41 -10.67
CA GLU A 29 4.70 -1.92 -9.95
C GLU A 29 4.29 -2.58 -8.62
N VAL A 30 3.42 -1.91 -7.87
CA VAL A 30 2.87 -2.48 -6.62
C VAL A 30 2.00 -3.70 -6.91
N GLN A 31 1.17 -3.63 -7.94
CA GLN A 31 0.35 -4.78 -8.34
C GLN A 31 1.20 -6.00 -8.72
N SER A 32 2.30 -5.78 -9.43
CA SER A 32 3.25 -6.85 -9.77
C SER A 32 3.87 -7.47 -8.53
N ALA A 33 4.28 -6.64 -7.57
CA ALA A 33 4.82 -7.14 -6.31
C ALA A 33 3.79 -7.97 -5.54
N MET A 34 2.53 -7.52 -5.55
CA MET A 34 1.43 -8.25 -4.89
C MET A 34 1.15 -9.60 -5.55
N ALA A 35 1.36 -9.69 -6.86
CA ALA A 35 1.21 -10.97 -7.59
C ALA A 35 2.33 -11.96 -7.22
N ASP A 36 3.53 -11.46 -6.94
CA ASP A 36 4.71 -12.29 -6.69
C ASP A 36 4.95 -12.58 -5.20
N HIS A 37 4.39 -11.79 -4.31
CA HIS A 37 4.65 -11.90 -2.86
C HIS A 37 3.35 -11.88 -2.06
N ALA A 38 3.25 -12.76 -1.08
CA ALA A 38 2.07 -12.82 -0.21
C ALA A 38 1.96 -11.57 0.66
N VAL A 39 3.09 -10.99 1.08
CA VAL A 39 3.11 -9.78 1.90
C VAL A 39 3.98 -8.72 1.23
N VAL A 40 3.40 -7.55 1.01
CA VAL A 40 4.08 -6.39 0.41
C VAL A 40 3.91 -5.20 1.34
N VAL A 41 5.02 -4.54 1.65
CA VAL A 41 5.03 -3.29 2.41
C VAL A 41 5.49 -2.18 1.47
N VAL A 42 4.66 -1.16 1.31
CA VAL A 42 5.00 0.04 0.53
C VAL A 42 5.28 1.17 1.51
N GLY A 43 6.43 1.78 1.38
CA GLY A 43 6.84 2.80 2.34
C GLY A 43 7.70 3.91 1.74
N MET A 44 8.32 4.65 2.63
CA MET A 44 9.20 5.77 2.27
C MET A 44 10.37 5.84 3.24
N ARG A 45 11.45 6.52 2.81
CA ARG A 45 12.65 6.67 3.63
C ARG A 45 12.39 7.50 4.88
N GLN A 46 13.14 7.20 5.93
CA GLN A 46 13.14 7.97 7.18
C GLN A 46 11.79 8.01 7.89
N ASN A 47 10.91 7.09 7.57
CA ASN A 47 9.60 6.98 8.20
C ASN A 47 9.65 5.91 9.28
N PRO A 48 9.46 6.29 10.57
CA PRO A 48 9.55 5.33 11.67
C PRO A 48 8.45 4.25 11.62
N PHE A 49 7.29 4.56 11.07
CA PHE A 49 6.20 3.60 10.95
C PHE A 49 6.49 2.54 9.90
N CYS A 50 7.18 2.91 8.82
CA CYS A 50 7.62 1.94 7.81
C CYS A 50 8.63 0.96 8.42
N ARG A 51 9.57 1.46 9.22
CA ARG A 51 10.53 0.62 9.94
C ARG A 51 9.84 -0.29 10.95
N LYS A 52 8.86 0.24 11.67
CA LYS A 52 8.09 -0.52 12.65
C LYS A 52 7.37 -1.69 11.99
N ALA A 53 6.74 -1.46 10.85
CA ALA A 53 6.04 -2.52 10.11
C ALA A 53 7.01 -3.63 9.68
N ARG A 54 8.15 -3.25 9.12
CA ARG A 54 9.17 -4.21 8.65
C ARG A 54 9.74 -5.02 9.79
N LYS A 55 10.06 -4.37 10.90
CA LYS A 55 10.58 -5.04 12.10
C LYS A 55 9.56 -6.02 12.68
N ALA A 56 8.28 -5.65 12.68
CA ALA A 56 7.23 -6.52 13.17
C ALA A 56 7.11 -7.79 12.34
N LEU A 57 7.20 -7.67 11.02
CA LEU A 57 7.20 -8.82 10.12
C LEU A 57 8.43 -9.69 10.29
N ASP A 58 9.60 -9.08 10.44
CA ASP A 58 10.85 -9.81 10.68
C ASP A 58 10.77 -10.58 12.00
N ALA A 59 10.29 -9.94 13.07
CA ALA A 59 10.13 -10.57 14.37
C ALA A 59 9.12 -11.74 14.34
N ALA A 60 8.10 -11.63 13.51
CA ALA A 60 7.11 -12.69 13.33
C ALA A 60 7.57 -13.80 12.38
N GLY A 61 8.76 -13.66 11.78
CA GLY A 61 9.29 -14.63 10.82
C GLY A 61 8.53 -14.66 9.50
N VAL A 62 7.91 -13.54 9.10
CA VAL A 62 7.11 -13.45 7.89
C VAL A 62 7.93 -12.83 6.76
N ALA A 63 8.12 -13.61 5.69
CA ALA A 63 8.78 -13.12 4.48
C ALA A 63 7.90 -12.06 3.81
N HIS A 64 8.51 -10.97 3.35
CA HIS A 64 7.80 -9.87 2.72
C HIS A 64 8.68 -9.14 1.72
N SER A 65 8.03 -8.46 0.77
CA SER A 65 8.68 -7.53 -0.15
C SER A 65 8.50 -6.11 0.37
N TYR A 66 9.53 -5.29 0.29
CA TYR A 66 9.46 -3.88 0.67
C TYR A 66 9.75 -3.01 -0.55
N LEU A 67 8.83 -2.09 -0.85
CA LEU A 67 8.97 -1.10 -1.91
C LEU A 67 9.06 0.28 -1.28
N GLU A 68 10.16 0.98 -1.52
CA GLU A 68 10.40 2.31 -0.94
C GLU A 68 10.33 3.38 -2.01
N TYR A 69 9.47 4.37 -1.80
CA TYR A 69 9.24 5.45 -2.76
C TYR A 69 9.62 6.80 -2.17
N GLY A 70 10.92 7.11 -2.24
CA GLY A 70 11.48 8.39 -1.85
C GLY A 70 11.39 8.69 -0.37
N GLY A 71 11.61 9.96 -0.04
CA GLY A 71 11.53 10.49 1.32
C GLY A 71 10.54 11.64 1.39
N TYR A 72 10.61 12.44 2.46
CA TYR A 72 9.68 13.55 2.66
C TYR A 72 9.76 14.64 1.59
N LEU A 73 10.91 14.77 0.91
CA LEU A 73 11.15 15.79 -0.10
C LEU A 73 11.16 15.24 -1.53
N SER A 74 10.84 13.97 -1.74
CA SER A 74 10.92 13.34 -3.06
C SER A 74 9.79 12.35 -3.31
N GLU A 75 9.48 12.16 -4.59
CA GLU A 75 8.51 11.16 -5.09
C GLU A 75 7.10 11.26 -4.49
N TRP A 76 6.71 12.42 -4.01
CA TRP A 76 5.40 12.60 -3.39
C TRP A 76 4.24 12.35 -4.37
N ARG A 77 4.45 12.63 -5.67
CA ARG A 77 3.40 12.38 -6.69
C ARG A 77 3.12 10.90 -6.85
N ARG A 78 4.17 10.08 -6.83
CA ARG A 78 4.04 8.63 -6.93
C ARG A 78 3.32 8.09 -5.71
N ARG A 79 3.68 8.55 -4.52
CA ARG A 79 2.99 8.16 -3.29
C ARG A 79 1.53 8.61 -3.28
N ASN A 80 1.24 9.81 -3.77
CA ASN A 80 -0.14 10.30 -3.88
C ASN A 80 -0.98 9.43 -4.81
N ALA A 81 -0.41 8.97 -5.91
CA ALA A 81 -1.12 8.05 -6.81
C ALA A 81 -1.52 6.77 -6.10
N LEU A 82 -0.65 6.22 -5.27
CA LEU A 82 -0.97 5.05 -4.45
C LEU A 82 -2.06 5.33 -3.43
N LYS A 83 -2.02 6.51 -2.82
CA LYS A 83 -3.07 6.93 -1.87
C LYS A 83 -4.43 7.07 -2.55
N MET A 84 -4.45 7.63 -3.76
CA MET A 84 -5.68 7.74 -4.54
C MET A 84 -6.22 6.37 -4.94
N TRP A 85 -5.34 5.47 -5.33
CA TRP A 85 -5.71 4.13 -5.75
C TRP A 85 -6.27 3.30 -4.60
N THR A 86 -5.58 3.30 -3.46
CA THR A 86 -5.96 2.48 -2.30
C THR A 86 -6.97 3.15 -1.37
N GLY A 87 -6.99 4.48 -1.36
CA GLY A 87 -7.73 5.25 -0.37
C GLY A 87 -7.05 5.32 0.99
N TRP A 88 -5.84 4.76 1.15
CA TRP A 88 -5.09 4.79 2.41
C TRP A 88 -4.21 6.04 2.47
N PRO A 89 -4.36 6.90 3.50
CA PRO A 89 -3.78 8.24 3.48
C PRO A 89 -2.30 8.33 3.88
N THR A 90 -1.73 7.28 4.44
CA THR A 90 -0.38 7.34 5.04
C THR A 90 0.51 6.20 4.58
N MET A 91 1.81 6.31 4.88
CA MET A 91 2.77 5.22 4.73
C MET A 91 3.14 4.67 6.10
N PRO A 92 3.37 3.38 6.24
CA PRO A 92 3.36 2.37 5.18
C PRO A 92 1.95 1.95 4.77
N MET A 93 1.88 1.31 3.60
CA MET A 93 0.71 0.55 3.17
C MET A 93 1.12 -0.91 3.18
N VAL A 94 0.38 -1.76 3.88
CA VAL A 94 0.68 -3.19 3.96
C VAL A 94 -0.40 -3.97 3.24
N PHE A 95 0.04 -4.86 2.34
CA PHE A 95 -0.85 -5.73 1.59
C PHE A 95 -0.57 -7.18 1.94
N VAL A 96 -1.61 -7.96 2.19
CA VAL A 96 -1.51 -9.38 2.46
C VAL A 96 -2.42 -10.12 1.49
N LYS A 97 -1.82 -10.98 0.66
CA LYS A 97 -2.54 -11.74 -0.38
C LYS A 97 -3.46 -10.86 -1.22
N GLY A 98 -2.96 -9.70 -1.64
CA GLY A 98 -3.67 -8.78 -2.50
C GLY A 98 -4.68 -7.87 -1.81
N ALA A 99 -4.77 -7.92 -0.49
CA ALA A 99 -5.69 -7.08 0.27
C ALA A 99 -4.94 -6.05 1.11
N LEU A 100 -5.38 -4.82 1.08
CA LEU A 100 -4.85 -3.77 1.95
C LEU A 100 -5.28 -4.05 3.39
N VAL A 101 -4.31 -4.21 4.28
CA VAL A 101 -4.59 -4.45 5.71
C VAL A 101 -4.32 -3.23 6.59
N GLY A 102 -3.79 -2.18 6.02
CA GLY A 102 -3.58 -0.92 6.71
C GLY A 102 -2.12 -0.55 6.89
N GLY A 103 -1.81 0.15 7.97
CA GLY A 103 -0.47 0.62 8.30
C GLY A 103 0.21 -0.23 9.37
N ALA A 104 1.23 0.36 10.02
CA ALA A 104 2.04 -0.37 11.01
C ALA A 104 1.24 -0.85 12.22
N ASP A 105 0.34 -0.01 12.72
CA ASP A 105 -0.46 -0.38 13.91
C ASP A 105 -1.49 -1.46 13.58
N ASP A 106 -2.13 -1.35 12.41
CA ASP A 106 -3.07 -2.37 11.94
C ASP A 106 -2.36 -3.72 11.77
N LEU A 107 -1.17 -3.70 11.17
CA LEU A 107 -0.35 -4.90 11.00
C LEU A 107 0.02 -5.51 12.36
N GLY A 108 0.40 -4.67 13.32
CA GLY A 108 0.74 -5.12 14.67
C GLY A 108 -0.42 -5.86 15.32
N ARG A 109 -1.62 -5.33 15.19
CA ARG A 109 -2.83 -5.99 15.71
C ARG A 109 -3.10 -7.33 15.04
N LEU A 110 -2.88 -7.43 13.73
CA LEU A 110 -3.04 -8.70 13.00
C LEU A 110 -2.03 -9.75 13.46
N ILE A 111 -0.80 -9.33 13.73
CA ILE A 111 0.24 -10.23 14.22
C ILE A 111 -0.12 -10.71 15.63
N ASP A 112 -0.45 -9.78 16.53
CA ASP A 112 -0.71 -10.08 17.95
C ASP A 112 -1.93 -10.96 18.13
N SER A 113 -2.95 -10.81 17.30
CA SER A 113 -4.18 -11.61 17.37
C SER A 113 -4.05 -12.99 16.72
N GLY A 114 -2.97 -13.25 15.99
CA GLY A 114 -2.81 -14.47 15.19
C GLY A 114 -3.50 -14.42 13.84
N GLU A 115 -4.19 -13.33 13.51
CA GLU A 115 -4.94 -13.21 12.25
C GLU A 115 -4.03 -13.21 11.03
N LEU A 116 -2.85 -12.58 11.12
CA LEU A 116 -1.90 -12.59 10.00
C LEU A 116 -1.50 -14.02 9.64
N LYS A 117 -1.20 -14.82 10.65
CA LYS A 117 -0.82 -16.21 10.45
C LYS A 117 -1.95 -17.00 9.81
N ARG A 118 -3.18 -16.74 10.21
CA ARG A 118 -4.37 -17.36 9.62
C ARG A 118 -4.52 -16.99 8.15
N LEU A 119 -4.31 -15.71 7.80
CA LEU A 119 -4.40 -15.24 6.41
C LEU A 119 -3.34 -15.87 5.52
N LEU A 120 -2.17 -16.18 6.06
CA LEU A 120 -1.06 -16.74 5.32
C LEU A 120 -1.05 -18.29 5.27
N ALA A 121 -1.91 -18.88 6.04
CA ALA A 121 -2.02 -20.36 6.09
C ALA A 121 -2.58 -20.95 4.79
#